data_c622c800fc3e8c5daa6f6144b2c9ff37
#
_entry.id   c622c800fc3e8c5daa6f6144b2c9ff37
#
_cell.length_a   1.000
_cell.length_b   1.000
_cell.length_c   1.000
_cell.angle_alpha   90.00
_cell.angle_beta   90.00
_cell.angle_gamma   90.00
#
_symmetry.space_group_name_H-M   'P 1'
#
loop_
_entity.id
_entity.type
_entity.pdbx_description
1 polymer ?
#
loop_
_entity_poly.entity_id
_entity_poly.type
_entity_poly.pdbx_seq_one_letter_code
_entity_poly.pdbx_strand_id
1 'polypeptide(L)'
;MISKTYLRYIWLLDTIIGSREPLTYDHIVRMWGGSPYAYMGGLSIRTFHEHRKGIEEMFGVIIECDKSKGYTYYIKNPEVLKQNPYAQLLLRKYSVPQEFSTFNMMRDRILLEEIPHGTAYFDDVVESMRTNTELIIDYQRYEGKSETLTMQPYSMKVYDRRWYVLGYIKEKESIRHLALERFLDLQTTSQKFEYPKDFNPRKYYDHVVGIYVNEDLPIVKLKLRVYGVQMEYMRMLPLHKSQSEVKSRCGEFAEFTYRLCLTPELKSKILALGASVEVLEPLEYREEIMAQISSTLDRYMKKFNGVMRSFSIQYSSNTRFYRFSFVYIL
;
A
#
# COMPACT_ATOMS: atom_id res chain seq x y z
N MET A 1 -24.23 -6.25 -1.54
CA MET A 1 -24.80 -6.42 -0.16
C MET A 1 -23.92 -7.42 0.56
N ILE A 2 -23.30 -7.06 1.69
CA ILE A 2 -22.39 -7.95 2.44
C ILE A 2 -23.24 -9.10 3.02
N SER A 3 -22.79 -10.33 2.82
CA SER A 3 -23.48 -11.54 3.31
C SER A 3 -23.53 -11.53 4.85
N LYS A 4 -24.68 -11.91 5.44
CA LYS A 4 -24.84 -12.06 6.89
C LYS A 4 -23.80 -13.04 7.47
N THR A 5 -23.47 -14.08 6.74
CA THR A 5 -22.46 -15.07 7.11
C THR A 5 -21.08 -14.47 7.23
N TYR A 6 -20.72 -13.58 6.30
CA TYR A 6 -19.43 -12.87 6.32
C TYR A 6 -19.27 -11.96 7.54
N LEU A 7 -20.30 -11.21 7.90
CA LEU A 7 -20.30 -10.39 9.13
C LEU A 7 -20.12 -11.23 10.39
N ARG A 8 -20.69 -12.44 10.42
CA ARG A 8 -20.50 -13.40 11.52
C ARG A 8 -19.05 -13.90 11.61
N TYR A 9 -18.40 -14.14 10.47
CA TYR A 9 -16.99 -14.54 10.43
C TYR A 9 -16.08 -13.46 11.00
N ILE A 10 -16.28 -12.22 10.57
CA ILE A 10 -15.49 -11.08 11.06
C ILE A 10 -15.69 -10.90 12.57
N TRP A 11 -16.95 -10.91 13.03
CA TRP A 11 -17.25 -10.78 14.45
C TRP A 11 -16.57 -11.87 15.29
N LEU A 12 -16.64 -13.11 14.83
CA LEU A 12 -16.05 -14.25 15.54
C LEU A 12 -14.51 -14.14 15.60
N LEU A 13 -13.87 -13.77 14.48
CA LEU A 13 -12.44 -13.52 14.43
C LEU A 13 -12.03 -12.41 15.40
N ASP A 14 -12.72 -11.27 15.34
CA ASP A 14 -12.41 -10.11 16.16
C ASP A 14 -12.59 -10.42 17.66
N THR A 15 -13.64 -11.13 18.00
CA THR A 15 -13.91 -11.57 19.37
C THR A 15 -12.78 -12.44 19.92
N ILE A 16 -12.28 -13.40 19.13
CA ILE A 16 -11.19 -14.30 19.57
C ILE A 16 -9.84 -13.58 19.56
N ILE A 17 -9.57 -12.71 18.59
CA ILE A 17 -8.33 -11.91 18.52
C ILE A 17 -8.26 -10.89 19.67
N GLY A 18 -9.38 -10.21 19.94
CA GLY A 18 -9.47 -9.18 20.99
C GLY A 18 -9.45 -9.74 22.42
N SER A 19 -9.62 -11.05 22.57
CA SER A 19 -9.57 -11.68 23.90
C SER A 19 -8.14 -11.89 24.37
N ARG A 20 -7.88 -11.49 25.62
CA ARG A 20 -6.56 -11.74 26.27
C ARG A 20 -6.36 -13.20 26.67
N GLU A 21 -7.46 -13.94 26.83
CA GLU A 21 -7.47 -15.36 27.21
C GLU A 21 -8.31 -16.18 26.22
N PRO A 22 -7.99 -17.49 26.03
CA PRO A 22 -8.78 -18.36 25.20
C PRO A 22 -10.24 -18.45 25.70
N LEU A 23 -11.21 -18.36 24.79
CA LEU A 23 -12.63 -18.29 25.10
C LEU A 23 -13.30 -19.65 25.01
N THR A 24 -14.19 -19.99 25.95
CA THR A 24 -15.08 -21.14 25.80
C THR A 24 -16.22 -20.83 24.83
N TYR A 25 -16.83 -21.87 24.24
CA TYR A 25 -17.97 -21.71 23.36
C TYR A 25 -19.13 -20.94 24.05
N ASP A 26 -19.44 -21.26 25.30
CA ASP A 26 -20.51 -20.59 26.05
C ASP A 26 -20.22 -19.11 26.28
N HIS A 27 -18.94 -18.75 26.44
CA HIS A 27 -18.54 -17.34 26.54
C HIS A 27 -18.74 -16.63 25.20
N ILE A 28 -18.33 -17.25 24.08
CA ILE A 28 -18.53 -16.71 22.73
C ILE A 28 -20.02 -16.52 22.44
N VAL A 29 -20.87 -17.48 22.79
CA VAL A 29 -22.33 -17.37 22.60
C VAL A 29 -22.93 -16.23 23.42
N ARG A 30 -22.51 -16.05 24.68
CA ARG A 30 -22.95 -14.91 25.50
C ARG A 30 -22.54 -13.57 24.88
N MET A 31 -21.30 -13.45 24.41
CA MET A 31 -20.84 -12.26 23.73
C MET A 31 -21.59 -12.01 22.41
N TRP A 32 -21.94 -13.10 21.67
CA TRP A 32 -22.78 -13.00 20.48
C TRP A 32 -24.14 -12.41 20.80
N GLY A 33 -24.82 -12.87 21.89
CA GLY A 33 -26.10 -12.37 22.31
C GLY A 33 -26.12 -10.87 22.66
N GLY A 34 -25.01 -10.32 23.11
CA GLY A 34 -24.80 -8.88 23.36
C GLY A 34 -24.28 -8.10 22.16
N SER A 35 -24.00 -8.75 21.03
CA SER A 35 -23.44 -8.10 19.86
C SER A 35 -24.50 -7.38 19.02
N PRO A 36 -24.11 -6.38 18.23
CA PRO A 36 -24.99 -5.71 17.27
C PRO A 36 -25.57 -6.66 16.21
N TYR A 37 -25.05 -7.87 16.11
CA TYR A 37 -25.45 -8.89 15.14
C TYR A 37 -26.37 -9.95 15.70
N ALA A 38 -26.75 -9.90 16.98
CA ALA A 38 -27.66 -10.85 17.62
C ALA A 38 -28.99 -11.01 16.87
N TYR A 39 -29.43 -9.93 16.18
CA TYR A 39 -30.63 -9.96 15.33
C TYR A 39 -30.56 -10.93 14.14
N MET A 40 -29.35 -11.38 13.77
CA MET A 40 -29.16 -12.33 12.68
C MET A 40 -29.47 -13.78 13.07
N GLY A 41 -29.88 -14.01 14.32
CA GLY A 41 -30.18 -15.32 14.90
C GLY A 41 -29.07 -15.88 15.78
N GLY A 42 -29.36 -16.94 16.52
CA GLY A 42 -28.41 -17.55 17.46
C GLY A 42 -27.18 -18.15 16.79
N LEU A 43 -26.12 -18.33 17.58
CA LEU A 43 -24.90 -19.03 17.20
C LEU A 43 -24.93 -20.45 17.79
N SER A 44 -25.54 -21.42 17.06
CA SER A 44 -25.53 -22.81 17.48
C SER A 44 -24.12 -23.41 17.41
N ILE A 45 -23.86 -24.49 18.13
CA ILE A 45 -22.56 -25.17 18.09
C ILE A 45 -22.20 -25.65 16.67
N ARG A 46 -23.20 -26.12 15.91
CA ARG A 46 -23.04 -26.50 14.51
C ARG A 46 -22.65 -25.29 13.66
N THR A 47 -23.39 -24.18 13.77
CA THR A 47 -23.10 -22.93 13.05
C THR A 47 -21.71 -22.37 13.41
N PHE A 48 -21.33 -22.47 14.69
CA PHE A 48 -20.01 -22.08 15.14
C PHE A 48 -18.90 -22.89 14.45
N HIS A 49 -19.04 -24.21 14.33
CA HIS A 49 -18.07 -25.05 13.64
C HIS A 49 -18.04 -24.78 12.13
N GLU A 50 -19.18 -24.56 11.50
CA GLU A 50 -19.28 -24.17 10.09
C GLU A 50 -18.57 -22.80 9.86
N HIS A 51 -18.76 -21.86 10.79
CA HIS A 51 -18.07 -20.56 10.71
C HIS A 51 -16.56 -20.67 10.89
N ARG A 52 -16.08 -21.50 11.80
CA ARG A 52 -14.63 -21.77 11.95
C ARG A 52 -14.03 -22.27 10.65
N LYS A 53 -14.69 -23.24 9.99
CA LYS A 53 -14.25 -23.78 8.70
C LYS A 53 -14.27 -22.70 7.60
N GLY A 54 -15.32 -21.92 7.50
CA GLY A 54 -15.41 -20.82 6.53
C GLY A 54 -14.37 -19.71 6.77
N ILE A 55 -14.02 -19.45 8.03
CA ILE A 55 -12.94 -18.52 8.40
C ILE A 55 -11.57 -19.04 7.93
N GLU A 56 -11.32 -20.33 8.13
CA GLU A 56 -10.08 -20.98 7.67
C GLU A 56 -9.98 -20.92 6.14
N GLU A 57 -11.06 -21.26 5.43
CA GLU A 57 -11.11 -21.21 3.96
C GLU A 57 -10.93 -19.79 3.41
N MET A 58 -11.54 -18.79 4.05
CA MET A 58 -11.57 -17.40 3.55
C MET A 58 -10.35 -16.59 3.95
N PHE A 59 -9.88 -16.75 5.19
CA PHE A 59 -8.81 -15.91 5.76
C PHE A 59 -7.50 -16.68 6.00
N GLY A 60 -7.51 -17.99 5.84
CA GLY A 60 -6.37 -18.85 6.20
C GLY A 60 -6.11 -18.92 7.71
N VAL A 61 -7.07 -18.47 8.53
CA VAL A 61 -6.94 -18.40 9.99
C VAL A 61 -7.52 -19.63 10.64
N ILE A 62 -6.71 -20.37 11.39
CA ILE A 62 -7.11 -21.61 12.08
C ILE A 62 -7.52 -21.28 13.50
N ILE A 63 -8.81 -21.47 13.82
CA ILE A 63 -9.33 -21.42 15.18
C ILE A 63 -9.33 -22.83 15.75
N GLU A 64 -8.44 -23.11 16.70
CA GLU A 64 -8.27 -24.42 17.33
C GLU A 64 -8.93 -24.49 18.71
N CYS A 65 -9.27 -25.70 19.13
CA CYS A 65 -9.88 -25.95 20.44
C CYS A 65 -8.87 -26.66 21.35
N ASP A 66 -8.52 -26.04 22.47
CA ASP A 66 -7.72 -26.66 23.52
C ASP A 66 -8.64 -27.42 24.51
N LYS A 67 -8.68 -28.75 24.35
CA LYS A 67 -9.48 -29.62 25.21
C LYS A 67 -8.92 -29.74 26.63
N SER A 68 -7.61 -29.54 26.79
CA SER A 68 -6.94 -29.66 28.09
C SER A 68 -7.27 -28.46 29.00
N LYS A 69 -7.64 -27.32 28.40
CA LYS A 69 -8.03 -26.09 29.09
C LYS A 69 -9.53 -25.83 29.08
N GLY A 70 -10.34 -26.88 29.17
CA GLY A 70 -11.80 -26.74 29.29
C GLY A 70 -12.49 -26.35 27.97
N TYR A 71 -12.03 -26.88 26.83
CA TYR A 71 -12.59 -26.62 25.51
C TYR A 71 -12.58 -25.14 25.13
N THR A 72 -11.44 -24.49 25.33
CA THR A 72 -11.25 -23.09 24.93
C THR A 72 -10.77 -22.97 23.50
N TYR A 73 -11.16 -21.89 22.83
CA TYR A 73 -10.84 -21.61 21.43
C TYR A 73 -9.84 -20.47 21.35
N TYR A 74 -8.86 -20.62 20.46
CA TYR A 74 -7.79 -19.65 20.21
C TYR A 74 -7.34 -19.70 18.75
N ILE A 75 -6.61 -18.68 18.32
CA ILE A 75 -6.01 -18.64 16.97
C ILE A 75 -4.66 -19.34 17.01
N LYS A 76 -4.53 -20.41 16.19
CA LYS A 76 -3.30 -21.23 16.12
C LYS A 76 -2.18 -20.55 15.36
N ASN A 77 -2.52 -19.78 14.32
CA ASN A 77 -1.58 -19.16 13.38
C ASN A 77 -1.79 -17.63 13.27
N PRO A 78 -1.59 -16.87 14.36
CA PRO A 78 -1.87 -15.44 14.38
C PRO A 78 -0.98 -14.62 13.42
N GLU A 79 0.15 -15.17 13.00
CA GLU A 79 1.06 -14.57 12.03
C GLU A 79 0.42 -14.41 10.64
N VAL A 80 -0.52 -15.27 10.26
CA VAL A 80 -1.24 -15.17 8.98
C VAL A 80 -2.00 -13.85 8.90
N LEU A 81 -2.60 -13.40 10.00
CA LEU A 81 -3.29 -12.11 10.07
C LEU A 81 -2.32 -10.93 9.88
N LYS A 82 -1.08 -11.04 10.41
CA LYS A 82 -0.05 -10.00 10.24
C LYS A 82 0.52 -9.98 8.82
N GLN A 83 0.54 -11.12 8.15
CA GLN A 83 1.12 -11.28 6.81
C GLN A 83 0.11 -11.07 5.68
N ASN A 84 -1.19 -11.08 5.98
CA ASN A 84 -2.26 -10.87 5.00
C ASN A 84 -2.87 -9.46 5.14
N PRO A 85 -2.42 -8.48 4.31
CA PRO A 85 -2.93 -7.11 4.34
C PRO A 85 -4.44 -7.02 4.07
N TYR A 86 -4.98 -7.96 3.28
CA TYR A 86 -6.41 -8.02 2.98
C TYR A 86 -7.21 -8.46 4.20
N ALA A 87 -6.75 -9.50 4.91
CA ALA A 87 -7.37 -9.92 6.16
C ALA A 87 -7.35 -8.78 7.19
N GLN A 88 -6.22 -8.06 7.31
CA GLN A 88 -6.13 -6.88 8.18
C GLN A 88 -7.07 -5.75 7.75
N LEU A 89 -7.14 -5.45 6.45
CA LEU A 89 -8.03 -4.42 5.94
C LEU A 89 -9.50 -4.78 6.18
N LEU A 90 -9.87 -6.04 5.92
CA LEU A 90 -11.21 -6.54 6.13
C LEU A 90 -11.57 -6.58 7.61
N LEU A 91 -10.69 -7.06 8.47
CA LEU A 91 -10.87 -7.01 9.91
C LEU A 91 -11.02 -5.56 10.39
N ARG A 92 -10.11 -4.66 10.05
CA ARG A 92 -10.21 -3.24 10.41
C ARG A 92 -11.45 -2.56 9.87
N LYS A 93 -11.85 -2.88 8.63
CA LYS A 93 -13.03 -2.27 7.99
C LYS A 93 -14.35 -2.80 8.57
N TYR A 94 -14.38 -4.02 9.10
CA TYR A 94 -15.60 -4.72 9.52
C TYR A 94 -15.61 -5.13 11.00
N SER A 95 -14.50 -4.99 11.74
CA SER A 95 -14.47 -5.07 13.21
C SER A 95 -15.17 -3.88 13.89
N VAL A 96 -15.68 -2.96 13.10
CA VAL A 96 -16.31 -1.70 13.50
C VAL A 96 -17.83 -1.66 13.25
N PRO A 97 -18.64 -2.62 13.63
CA PRO A 97 -20.08 -2.47 13.41
C PRO A 97 -20.81 -1.80 14.56
N GLN A 98 -20.28 -1.88 15.78
CA GLN A 98 -20.74 -1.04 16.88
C GLN A 98 -20.32 0.42 16.63
N GLU A 99 -19.17 0.63 16.02
CA GLU A 99 -18.70 1.92 15.54
C GLU A 99 -19.37 2.32 14.23
N PHE A 100 -19.89 1.41 13.37
CA PHE A 100 -20.54 1.81 12.11
C PHE A 100 -21.83 2.58 12.32
N SER A 101 -22.63 2.29 13.35
CA SER A 101 -23.74 3.18 13.73
C SER A 101 -23.20 4.49 14.29
N THR A 102 -22.19 4.44 15.14
CA THR A 102 -21.47 5.60 15.68
C THR A 102 -20.64 6.29 14.58
N PHE A 103 -20.05 5.54 13.67
CA PHE A 103 -19.31 6.05 12.51
C PHE A 103 -20.23 6.78 11.53
N ASN A 104 -21.43 6.23 11.23
CA ASN A 104 -22.45 6.92 10.43
C ASN A 104 -22.97 8.19 11.11
N MET A 105 -23.07 8.19 12.44
CA MET A 105 -23.41 9.39 13.22
C MET A 105 -22.24 10.40 13.28
N MET A 106 -21.00 9.94 13.07
CA MET A 106 -19.79 10.74 13.14
C MET A 106 -19.09 10.90 11.78
N ARG A 107 -19.72 10.53 10.66
CA ARG A 107 -19.12 10.60 9.32
C ARG A 107 -18.55 11.97 8.96
N ASP A 108 -19.11 13.03 9.53
CA ASP A 108 -18.63 14.38 9.32
C ASP A 108 -17.38 14.72 10.15
N ARG A 109 -17.00 13.84 11.09
CA ARG A 109 -15.81 13.98 11.95
C ARG A 109 -14.72 12.95 11.66
N ILE A 110 -15.03 11.92 10.87
CA ILE A 110 -14.10 10.85 10.51
C ILE A 110 -13.95 10.89 9.00
N LEU A 111 -12.84 11.46 8.57
CA LEU A 111 -12.51 11.58 7.15
C LEU A 111 -11.62 10.39 6.78
N LEU A 112 -12.09 9.59 5.83
CA LEU A 112 -11.28 8.54 5.21
C LEU A 112 -10.66 9.08 3.94
N GLU A 113 -9.44 8.66 3.66
CA GLU A 113 -8.85 8.90 2.35
C GLU A 113 -9.71 8.23 1.28
N GLU A 114 -9.91 8.91 0.15
CA GLU A 114 -10.73 8.40 -0.93
C GLU A 114 -10.22 7.03 -1.42
N ILE A 115 -11.18 6.11 -1.63
CA ILE A 115 -10.87 4.79 -2.18
C ILE A 115 -10.35 4.98 -3.62
N PRO A 116 -9.33 4.21 -4.03
CA PRO A 116 -8.81 4.30 -5.39
C PRO A 116 -9.90 4.20 -6.44
N HIS A 117 -9.86 5.09 -7.43
CA HIS A 117 -10.73 4.98 -8.60
C HIS A 117 -10.44 3.70 -9.39
N GLY A 118 -11.39 3.28 -10.24
CA GLY A 118 -11.19 2.14 -11.14
C GLY A 118 -11.63 0.79 -10.57
N THR A 119 -12.62 0.77 -9.68
CA THR A 119 -13.14 -0.49 -9.13
C THR A 119 -14.19 -1.18 -10.02
N ALA A 120 -14.62 -0.55 -11.11
CA ALA A 120 -15.66 -1.10 -11.99
C ALA A 120 -15.29 -2.48 -12.55
N TYR A 121 -14.02 -2.69 -12.90
CA TYR A 121 -13.52 -3.95 -13.48
C TYR A 121 -12.75 -4.83 -12.49
N PHE A 122 -12.80 -4.50 -11.20
CA PHE A 122 -12.02 -5.19 -10.18
C PHE A 122 -12.38 -6.68 -10.09
N ASP A 123 -13.68 -6.99 -10.03
CA ASP A 123 -14.17 -8.35 -9.86
C ASP A 123 -13.87 -9.21 -11.10
N ASP A 124 -13.97 -8.63 -12.30
CA ASP A 124 -13.65 -9.32 -13.55
C ASP A 124 -12.17 -9.69 -13.63
N VAL A 125 -11.29 -8.78 -13.22
CA VAL A 125 -9.84 -9.04 -13.16
C VAL A 125 -9.52 -10.12 -12.14
N VAL A 126 -10.12 -10.07 -10.94
CA VAL A 126 -9.93 -11.09 -9.89
C VAL A 126 -10.42 -12.45 -10.38
N GLU A 127 -11.58 -12.52 -11.03
CA GLU A 127 -12.11 -13.77 -11.57
C GLU A 127 -11.23 -14.33 -12.68
N SER A 128 -10.72 -13.47 -13.56
CA SER A 128 -9.77 -13.86 -14.60
C SER A 128 -8.47 -14.42 -14.02
N MET A 129 -7.92 -13.81 -12.96
CA MET A 129 -6.76 -14.37 -12.25
C MET A 129 -7.07 -15.72 -11.61
N ARG A 130 -8.24 -15.87 -11.00
CA ARG A 130 -8.67 -17.12 -10.36
C ARG A 130 -8.81 -18.26 -11.35
N THR A 131 -9.30 -17.96 -12.56
CA THR A 131 -9.58 -18.94 -13.61
C THR A 131 -8.45 -19.09 -14.61
N ASN A 132 -7.39 -18.29 -14.51
CA ASN A 132 -6.30 -18.18 -15.48
C ASN A 132 -6.81 -17.96 -16.90
N THR A 133 -7.69 -17.00 -17.09
CA THR A 133 -8.23 -16.62 -18.41
C THR A 133 -7.68 -15.27 -18.85
N GLU A 134 -7.53 -15.08 -20.17
CA GLU A 134 -7.06 -13.82 -20.74
C GLU A 134 -8.15 -12.76 -20.71
N LEU A 135 -7.74 -11.51 -20.63
CA LEU A 135 -8.57 -10.32 -20.71
C LEU A 135 -8.25 -9.54 -21.99
N ILE A 136 -9.27 -9.04 -22.65
CA ILE A 136 -9.15 -8.03 -23.70
C ILE A 136 -9.54 -6.71 -23.08
N ILE A 137 -8.65 -5.72 -23.16
CA ILE A 137 -8.75 -4.45 -22.43
C ILE A 137 -8.60 -3.31 -23.42
N ASP A 138 -9.59 -2.42 -23.51
CA ASP A 138 -9.43 -1.14 -24.16
C ASP A 138 -8.82 -0.15 -23.17
N TYR A 139 -7.57 0.22 -23.41
CA TYR A 139 -6.74 0.94 -22.47
C TYR A 139 -6.41 2.35 -22.94
N GLN A 140 -6.68 3.35 -22.09
CA GLN A 140 -6.36 4.75 -22.36
C GLN A 140 -4.93 5.08 -21.99
N ARG A 141 -4.12 5.54 -22.94
CA ARG A 141 -2.76 6.06 -22.69
C ARG A 141 -2.81 7.52 -22.23
N TYR A 142 -1.70 8.00 -21.65
CA TYR A 142 -1.59 9.38 -21.14
C TYR A 142 -1.84 10.45 -22.21
N GLU A 143 -1.55 10.17 -23.47
CA GLU A 143 -1.73 11.09 -24.61
C GLU A 143 -3.14 11.10 -25.17
N GLY A 144 -4.12 10.51 -24.47
CA GLY A 144 -5.50 10.43 -24.93
C GLY A 144 -5.75 9.39 -26.02
N LYS A 145 -4.72 8.67 -26.48
CA LYS A 145 -4.86 7.54 -27.41
C LYS A 145 -5.33 6.31 -26.65
N SER A 146 -6.19 5.52 -27.28
CA SER A 146 -6.57 4.19 -26.79
C SER A 146 -5.87 3.11 -27.59
N GLU A 147 -5.64 1.96 -26.95
CA GLU A 147 -5.15 0.74 -27.58
C GLU A 147 -5.86 -0.45 -26.95
N THR A 148 -6.17 -1.47 -27.78
CA THR A 148 -6.72 -2.73 -27.31
C THR A 148 -5.57 -3.67 -26.99
N LEU A 149 -5.57 -4.23 -25.77
CA LEU A 149 -4.51 -5.09 -25.24
C LEU A 149 -5.07 -6.43 -24.81
N THR A 150 -4.36 -7.51 -25.11
CA THR A 150 -4.65 -8.85 -24.58
C THR A 150 -3.72 -9.13 -23.40
N MET A 151 -4.30 -9.29 -22.22
CA MET A 151 -3.55 -9.44 -20.98
C MET A 151 -3.77 -10.79 -20.32
N GLN A 152 -2.69 -11.42 -19.88
CA GLN A 152 -2.68 -12.52 -18.91
C GLN A 152 -2.44 -11.94 -17.51
N PRO A 153 -3.47 -11.75 -16.68
CA PRO A 153 -3.32 -11.07 -15.40
C PRO A 153 -2.66 -11.98 -14.36
N TYR A 154 -1.56 -11.51 -13.75
CA TYR A 154 -0.78 -12.25 -12.78
C TYR A 154 -1.01 -11.82 -11.35
N SER A 155 -1.14 -10.52 -11.10
CA SER A 155 -1.39 -9.98 -9.76
C SER A 155 -1.96 -8.58 -9.80
N MET A 156 -2.55 -8.15 -8.68
CA MET A 156 -3.00 -6.78 -8.48
C MET A 156 -2.23 -6.14 -7.32
N LYS A 157 -1.95 -4.85 -7.45
CA LYS A 157 -1.28 -4.05 -6.42
C LYS A 157 -1.93 -2.68 -6.26
N VAL A 158 -2.14 -2.27 -5.01
CA VAL A 158 -2.48 -0.87 -4.70
C VAL A 158 -1.19 -0.10 -4.49
N TYR A 159 -1.05 1.02 -5.18
CA TYR A 159 0.01 1.97 -4.97
C TYR A 159 -0.49 3.38 -5.25
N ASP A 160 -0.18 4.32 -4.38
CA ASP A 160 -0.55 5.72 -4.49
C ASP A 160 -2.05 5.92 -4.84
N ARG A 161 -2.92 5.25 -4.08
CA ARG A 161 -4.38 5.27 -4.22
C ARG A 161 -4.91 4.80 -5.58
N ARG A 162 -4.17 3.93 -6.27
CA ARG A 162 -4.56 3.34 -7.56
C ARG A 162 -4.40 1.84 -7.53
N TRP A 163 -5.31 1.16 -8.20
CA TRP A 163 -5.19 -0.25 -8.47
C TRP A 163 -4.40 -0.47 -9.77
N TYR A 164 -3.41 -1.31 -9.70
CA TYR A 164 -2.62 -1.75 -10.86
C TYR A 164 -2.74 -3.24 -11.03
N VAL A 165 -2.98 -3.67 -12.27
CA VAL A 165 -2.93 -5.07 -12.68
C VAL A 165 -1.59 -5.31 -13.34
N LEU A 166 -0.85 -6.28 -12.85
CA LEU A 166 0.39 -6.76 -13.43
C LEU A 166 0.09 -8.01 -14.24
N GLY A 167 0.56 -8.09 -15.46
CA GLY A 167 0.40 -9.26 -16.31
C GLY A 167 1.22 -9.18 -17.57
N TYR A 168 1.25 -10.27 -18.31
CA TYR A 168 1.88 -10.34 -19.62
C TYR A 168 0.93 -9.74 -20.66
N ILE A 169 1.42 -8.82 -21.48
CA ILE A 169 0.70 -8.18 -22.58
C ILE A 169 1.20 -8.78 -23.89
N LYS A 170 0.32 -9.45 -24.64
CA LYS A 170 0.70 -10.12 -25.89
C LYS A 170 1.26 -9.18 -26.94
N GLU A 171 0.63 -8.03 -27.15
CA GLU A 171 1.01 -7.02 -28.14
C GLU A 171 2.34 -6.33 -27.80
N LYS A 172 2.82 -6.47 -26.58
CA LYS A 172 4.09 -5.87 -26.10
C LYS A 172 5.15 -6.93 -25.79
N GLU A 173 4.79 -8.21 -25.86
CA GLU A 173 5.64 -9.37 -25.52
C GLU A 173 6.39 -9.19 -24.18
N SER A 174 5.73 -8.58 -23.19
CA SER A 174 6.36 -8.22 -21.91
C SER A 174 5.34 -8.09 -20.78
N ILE A 175 5.84 -8.26 -19.56
CA ILE A 175 5.08 -8.00 -18.33
C ILE A 175 4.95 -6.49 -18.12
N ARG A 176 3.72 -6.01 -17.94
CA ARG A 176 3.40 -4.59 -17.75
C ARG A 176 2.39 -4.39 -16.63
N HIS A 177 2.38 -3.17 -16.10
CA HIS A 177 1.36 -2.68 -15.19
C HIS A 177 0.35 -1.85 -15.96
N LEU A 178 -0.91 -2.16 -15.75
CA LEU A 178 -2.03 -1.35 -16.25
C LEU A 178 -2.80 -0.79 -15.05
N ALA A 179 -3.01 0.52 -15.03
CA ALA A 179 -3.82 1.19 -14.02
C ALA A 179 -5.29 0.95 -14.31
N LEU A 180 -6.04 0.46 -13.33
CA LEU A 180 -7.42 -0.01 -13.51
C LEU A 180 -8.38 1.13 -13.88
N GLU A 181 -8.13 2.35 -13.39
CA GLU A 181 -8.92 3.55 -13.73
C GLU A 181 -8.76 4.01 -15.18
N ARG A 182 -7.83 3.40 -15.91
CA ARG A 182 -7.59 3.70 -17.34
C ARG A 182 -8.16 2.65 -18.27
N PHE A 183 -8.91 1.68 -17.74
CA PHE A 183 -9.68 0.75 -18.53
C PHE A 183 -10.94 1.47 -19.06
N LEU A 184 -11.07 1.55 -20.37
CA LEU A 184 -12.26 2.08 -21.02
C LEU A 184 -13.33 1.00 -21.18
N ASP A 185 -12.88 -0.22 -21.52
CA ASP A 185 -13.69 -1.43 -21.58
C ASP A 185 -12.85 -2.65 -21.23
N LEU A 186 -13.51 -3.71 -20.76
CA LEU A 186 -12.89 -4.98 -20.43
C LEU A 186 -13.81 -6.13 -20.83
N GLN A 187 -13.25 -7.08 -21.57
CA GLN A 187 -13.93 -8.31 -21.96
C GLN A 187 -13.17 -9.51 -21.41
N THR A 188 -13.87 -10.37 -20.67
CA THR A 188 -13.36 -11.66 -20.24
C THR A 188 -13.40 -12.65 -21.38
N THR A 189 -12.36 -13.45 -21.56
CA THR A 189 -12.29 -14.46 -22.61
C THR A 189 -12.40 -15.87 -22.03
N SER A 190 -12.66 -16.86 -22.88
CA SER A 190 -12.55 -18.27 -22.51
C SER A 190 -11.14 -18.83 -22.72
N GLN A 191 -10.22 -18.02 -23.29
CA GLN A 191 -8.86 -18.43 -23.57
C GLN A 191 -8.08 -18.56 -22.26
N LYS A 192 -7.57 -19.77 -22.00
CA LYS A 192 -6.73 -20.05 -20.83
C LYS A 192 -5.27 -19.73 -21.11
N PHE A 193 -4.56 -19.30 -20.06
CA PHE A 193 -3.11 -19.20 -20.08
C PHE A 193 -2.49 -20.04 -18.94
N GLU A 194 -1.24 -20.41 -19.09
CA GLU A 194 -0.48 -21.06 -18.02
C GLU A 194 0.20 -19.99 -17.17
N TYR A 195 -0.18 -19.94 -15.87
CA TYR A 195 0.49 -19.03 -14.93
C TYR A 195 1.94 -19.47 -14.73
N PRO A 196 2.94 -18.59 -14.89
CA PRO A 196 4.34 -18.99 -14.81
C PRO A 196 4.68 -19.55 -13.42
N LYS A 197 5.16 -20.80 -13.36
CA LYS A 197 5.41 -21.51 -12.08
C LYS A 197 6.42 -20.81 -11.17
N ASP A 198 7.40 -20.13 -11.77
CA ASP A 198 8.45 -19.44 -11.04
C ASP A 198 8.13 -17.97 -10.74
N PHE A 199 6.98 -17.47 -11.20
CA PHE A 199 6.58 -16.10 -10.97
C PHE A 199 6.02 -15.92 -9.56
N ASN A 200 6.64 -15.03 -8.81
CA ASN A 200 6.20 -14.65 -7.46
C ASN A 200 6.06 -13.14 -7.35
N PRO A 201 4.85 -12.60 -7.23
CA PRO A 201 4.62 -11.17 -7.15
C PRO A 201 5.38 -10.47 -6.00
N ARG A 202 5.56 -11.15 -4.85
CA ARG A 202 6.31 -10.59 -3.72
C ARG A 202 7.79 -10.43 -4.06
N LYS A 203 8.39 -11.44 -4.73
CA LYS A 203 9.78 -11.35 -5.20
C LYS A 203 9.93 -10.32 -6.31
N TYR A 204 8.93 -10.22 -7.20
CA TYR A 204 8.92 -9.25 -8.30
C TYR A 204 9.08 -7.81 -7.81
N TYR A 205 8.45 -7.47 -6.68
CA TYR A 205 8.53 -6.13 -6.08
C TYR A 205 9.56 -6.01 -4.94
N ASP A 206 10.38 -7.03 -4.71
CA ASP A 206 11.19 -7.14 -3.50
C ASP A 206 12.18 -6.00 -3.28
N HIS A 207 12.66 -5.42 -4.39
CA HIS A 207 13.70 -4.40 -4.39
C HIS A 207 13.25 -3.06 -4.99
N VAL A 208 11.94 -2.82 -5.07
CA VAL A 208 11.41 -1.57 -5.63
C VAL A 208 10.49 -0.84 -4.67
N VAL A 209 10.53 0.47 -4.73
CA VAL A 209 9.56 1.36 -4.11
C VAL A 209 8.56 1.75 -5.20
N GLY A 210 7.30 1.36 -5.04
CA GLY A 210 6.28 1.62 -6.07
C GLY A 210 5.91 0.41 -6.89
N ILE A 211 5.62 0.65 -8.16
CA ILE A 211 5.14 -0.36 -9.12
C ILE A 211 6.12 -0.57 -10.29
N TYR A 212 6.98 0.40 -10.55
CA TYR A 212 7.91 0.32 -11.69
C TYR A 212 8.99 -0.72 -11.40
N VAL A 213 8.98 -1.80 -12.15
CA VAL A 213 10.03 -2.84 -12.15
C VAL A 213 10.68 -2.84 -13.52
N ASN A 214 11.98 -2.77 -13.54
CA ASN A 214 12.80 -2.98 -14.72
C ASN A 214 13.93 -3.94 -14.34
N GLU A 215 13.97 -5.09 -14.98
CA GLU A 215 14.93 -6.16 -14.71
C GLU A 215 16.37 -5.76 -15.03
N ASP A 216 16.56 -4.76 -15.91
CA ASP A 216 17.88 -4.20 -16.25
C ASP A 216 18.44 -3.28 -15.16
N LEU A 217 17.59 -2.82 -14.21
CA LEU A 217 18.05 -1.96 -13.12
C LEU A 217 18.77 -2.76 -12.03
N PRO A 218 20.02 -2.42 -11.71
CA PRO A 218 20.75 -3.11 -10.66
C PRO A 218 20.17 -2.80 -9.29
N ILE A 219 20.26 -3.79 -8.39
CA ILE A 219 20.02 -3.58 -6.97
C ILE A 219 21.26 -2.91 -6.39
N VAL A 220 21.09 -1.67 -5.91
CA VAL A 220 22.18 -0.89 -5.35
C VAL A 220 22.01 -0.64 -3.86
N LYS A 221 23.10 -0.25 -3.21
CA LYS A 221 23.06 0.28 -1.85
C LYS A 221 22.75 1.78 -1.94
N LEU A 222 21.55 2.18 -1.55
CA LEU A 222 21.19 3.58 -1.36
C LEU A 222 21.48 3.98 0.08
N LYS A 223 22.13 5.13 0.28
CA LYS A 223 22.35 5.73 1.59
C LYS A 223 21.78 7.13 1.64
N LEU A 224 20.88 7.35 2.57
CA LEU A 224 20.23 8.63 2.81
C LEU A 224 20.66 9.19 4.17
N ARG A 225 20.90 10.49 4.25
CA ARG A 225 20.99 11.22 5.51
C ARG A 225 19.69 12.00 5.72
N VAL A 226 19.12 11.87 6.90
CA VAL A 226 17.81 12.42 7.24
C VAL A 226 17.95 13.32 8.46
N TYR A 227 17.32 14.48 8.40
CA TYR A 227 17.46 15.55 9.39
C TYR A 227 16.16 15.81 10.16
N GLY A 228 16.30 16.30 11.39
CA GLY A 228 15.21 16.79 12.21
C GLY A 228 14.13 15.74 12.49
N VAL A 229 12.89 16.18 12.57
CA VAL A 229 11.72 15.33 12.87
C VAL A 229 11.50 14.23 11.82
N GLN A 230 12.01 14.40 10.60
CA GLN A 230 11.88 13.40 9.55
C GLN A 230 12.56 12.07 9.91
N MET A 231 13.56 12.07 10.79
CA MET A 231 14.19 10.85 11.32
C MET A 231 13.15 9.94 11.99
N GLU A 232 12.28 10.51 12.82
CA GLU A 232 11.24 9.74 13.53
C GLU A 232 10.20 9.20 12.55
N TYR A 233 9.78 10.00 11.57
CA TYR A 233 8.86 9.52 10.53
C TYR A 233 9.45 8.36 9.74
N MET A 234 10.74 8.41 9.37
CA MET A 234 11.42 7.33 8.67
C MET A 234 11.55 6.05 9.51
N ARG A 235 11.68 6.18 10.83
CA ARG A 235 11.69 5.05 11.77
C ARG A 235 10.32 4.39 11.88
N MET A 236 9.26 5.21 12.00
CA MET A 236 7.88 4.74 12.16
C MET A 236 7.30 4.19 10.85
N LEU A 237 7.65 4.81 9.71
CA LEU A 237 7.18 4.43 8.38
C LEU A 237 8.38 4.28 7.43
N PRO A 238 9.04 3.11 7.43
CA PRO A 238 10.19 2.86 6.58
C PRO A 238 9.87 3.02 5.10
N LEU A 239 10.76 3.66 4.35
CA LEU A 239 10.61 3.84 2.90
C LEU A 239 10.56 2.50 2.16
N HIS A 240 11.31 1.52 2.66
CA HIS A 240 11.37 0.17 2.14
C HIS A 240 11.76 -0.82 3.26
N LYS A 241 11.33 -2.08 3.16
CA LYS A 241 11.61 -3.14 4.16
C LYS A 241 13.11 -3.42 4.40
N SER A 242 13.98 -3.08 3.44
CA SER A 242 15.43 -3.21 3.59
C SER A 242 16.07 -2.05 4.36
N GLN A 243 15.27 -1.14 4.95
CA GLN A 243 15.80 -0.02 5.72
C GLN A 243 16.61 -0.49 6.91
N SER A 244 17.81 0.03 7.03
CA SER A 244 18.69 -0.14 8.19
C SER A 244 19.24 1.21 8.61
N GLU A 245 19.17 1.53 9.89
CA GLU A 245 19.62 2.82 10.43
C GLU A 245 21.03 2.72 11.01
N VAL A 246 21.87 3.68 10.66
CA VAL A 246 23.13 3.95 11.32
C VAL A 246 22.95 5.21 12.16
N LYS A 247 22.90 5.07 13.48
CA LYS A 247 22.71 6.19 14.38
C LYS A 247 23.88 7.16 14.34
N SER A 248 23.57 8.44 14.20
CA SER A 248 24.57 9.51 14.37
C SER A 248 24.93 9.70 15.85
N ARG A 249 26.18 10.02 16.12
CA ARG A 249 26.64 10.34 17.48
C ARG A 249 26.14 11.71 17.96
N CYS A 250 25.87 12.65 17.05
CA CYS A 250 25.43 14.02 17.42
C CYS A 250 23.92 14.17 17.55
N GLY A 251 23.11 13.21 17.10
CA GLY A 251 21.65 13.28 17.17
C GLY A 251 20.98 14.28 16.19
N GLU A 252 21.73 15.07 15.44
CA GLU A 252 21.22 16.07 14.49
C GLU A 252 20.69 15.45 13.20
N PHE A 253 21.19 14.27 12.86
CA PHE A 253 20.77 13.50 11.69
C PHE A 253 20.88 12.00 11.96
N ALA A 254 20.22 11.21 11.15
CA ALA A 254 20.41 9.76 11.06
C ALA A 254 20.75 9.36 9.63
N GLU A 255 21.50 8.29 9.45
CA GLU A 255 21.77 7.73 8.15
C GLU A 255 21.04 6.41 8.00
N PHE A 256 20.27 6.30 6.91
CA PHE A 256 19.52 5.11 6.55
C PHE A 256 20.09 4.48 5.30
N THR A 257 20.27 3.18 5.32
CA THR A 257 20.74 2.40 4.18
C THR A 257 19.64 1.47 3.67
N TYR A 258 19.64 1.27 2.36
CA TYR A 258 18.65 0.43 1.65
C TYR A 258 19.36 -0.44 0.60
N ARG A 259 18.72 -1.56 0.25
CA ARG A 259 19.10 -2.38 -0.91
C ARG A 259 17.89 -2.43 -1.85
N LEU A 260 17.92 -1.64 -2.93
CA LEU A 260 16.79 -1.50 -3.84
C LEU A 260 17.25 -0.95 -5.21
N CYS A 261 16.34 -1.01 -6.18
CA CYS A 261 16.52 -0.40 -7.49
C CYS A 261 16.14 1.09 -7.44
N LEU A 262 16.90 1.92 -8.19
CA LEU A 262 16.65 3.36 -8.25
C LEU A 262 15.55 3.66 -9.27
N THR A 263 14.30 3.55 -8.82
CA THR A 263 13.11 3.74 -9.66
C THR A 263 12.63 5.19 -9.69
N PRO A 264 11.84 5.60 -10.71
CA PRO A 264 11.25 6.94 -10.76
C PRO A 264 10.39 7.27 -9.54
N GLU A 265 9.64 6.28 -9.00
CA GLU A 265 8.82 6.47 -7.80
C GLU A 265 9.67 6.70 -6.55
N LEU A 266 10.79 5.99 -6.43
CA LEU A 266 11.75 6.25 -5.35
C LEU A 266 12.29 7.68 -5.44
N LYS A 267 12.68 8.12 -6.65
CA LYS A 267 13.13 9.48 -6.89
C LYS A 267 12.09 10.51 -6.46
N SER A 268 10.84 10.32 -6.88
CA SER A 268 9.74 11.20 -6.51
C SER A 268 9.53 11.27 -4.99
N LYS A 269 9.63 10.13 -4.30
CA LYS A 269 9.52 10.08 -2.83
C LYS A 269 10.67 10.83 -2.15
N ILE A 270 11.91 10.68 -2.62
CA ILE A 270 13.07 11.39 -2.07
C ILE A 270 12.92 12.89 -2.29
N LEU A 271 12.53 13.32 -3.48
CA LEU A 271 12.32 14.74 -3.80
C LEU A 271 11.20 15.35 -2.98
N ALA A 272 10.14 14.58 -2.68
CA ALA A 272 9.02 15.03 -1.84
C ALA A 272 9.42 15.30 -0.37
N LEU A 273 10.51 14.70 0.11
CA LEU A 273 11.03 14.95 1.46
C LEU A 273 11.83 16.28 1.56
N GLY A 274 12.10 16.91 0.43
CA GLY A 274 12.72 18.25 0.34
C GLY A 274 14.06 18.32 1.06
N ALA A 275 14.28 19.40 1.81
CA ALA A 275 15.53 19.66 2.53
C ALA A 275 15.77 18.74 3.74
N SER A 276 14.81 17.91 4.10
CA SER A 276 14.95 16.98 5.23
C SER A 276 15.73 15.71 4.89
N VAL A 277 16.07 15.49 3.61
CA VAL A 277 16.76 14.28 3.17
C VAL A 277 17.85 14.63 2.15
N GLU A 278 19.00 13.97 2.30
CA GLU A 278 20.13 14.08 1.40
C GLU A 278 20.54 12.67 0.94
N VAL A 279 20.74 12.49 -0.36
CA VAL A 279 21.33 11.26 -0.92
C VAL A 279 22.84 11.32 -0.73
N LEU A 280 23.42 10.30 -0.08
CA LEU A 280 24.87 10.18 0.11
C LEU A 280 25.49 9.21 -0.90
N GLU A 281 24.85 8.08 -1.14
CA GLU A 281 25.30 7.00 -2.04
C GLU A 281 24.10 6.45 -2.84
N PRO A 282 24.26 6.04 -4.10
CA PRO A 282 25.47 6.21 -4.91
C PRO A 282 25.65 7.67 -5.39
N LEU A 283 26.88 8.04 -5.76
CA LEU A 283 27.23 9.42 -6.13
C LEU A 283 26.47 9.87 -7.39
N GLU A 284 26.39 9.02 -8.39
CA GLU A 284 25.66 9.31 -9.64
C GLU A 284 24.19 9.63 -9.39
N TYR A 285 23.56 8.92 -8.46
CA TYR A 285 22.16 9.18 -8.10
C TYR A 285 22.00 10.48 -7.30
N ARG A 286 22.98 10.79 -6.44
CA ARG A 286 23.04 12.10 -5.75
C ARG A 286 23.10 13.24 -6.79
N GLU A 287 23.96 13.13 -7.80
CA GLU A 287 24.09 14.11 -8.87
C GLU A 287 22.80 14.25 -9.67
N GLU A 288 22.11 13.15 -9.95
CA GLU A 288 20.81 13.14 -10.62
C GLU A 288 19.75 13.91 -9.81
N ILE A 289 19.67 13.66 -8.49
CA ILE A 289 18.75 14.38 -7.59
C ILE A 289 19.11 15.87 -7.54
N MET A 290 20.41 16.22 -7.44
CA MET A 290 20.87 17.61 -7.46
C MET A 290 20.49 18.32 -8.76
N ALA A 291 20.66 17.69 -9.91
CA ALA A 291 20.27 18.24 -11.21
C ALA A 291 18.76 18.49 -11.29
N GLN A 292 17.94 17.57 -10.73
CA GLN A 292 16.50 17.75 -10.70
C GLN A 292 16.08 18.92 -9.80
N ILE A 293 16.71 19.07 -8.63
CA ILE A 293 16.46 20.20 -7.71
C ILE A 293 16.86 21.52 -8.37
N SER A 294 18.03 21.57 -9.01
CA SER A 294 18.51 22.76 -9.74
C SER A 294 17.54 23.14 -10.85
N SER A 295 17.09 22.18 -11.67
CA SER A 295 16.08 22.43 -12.71
C SER A 295 14.76 22.95 -12.13
N THR A 296 14.37 22.46 -10.97
CA THR A 296 13.18 22.96 -10.27
C THR A 296 13.39 24.40 -9.82
N LEU A 297 14.51 24.71 -9.19
CA LEU A 297 14.85 26.07 -8.77
C LEU A 297 14.86 27.04 -9.95
N ASP A 298 15.45 26.67 -11.07
CA ASP A 298 15.49 27.48 -12.28
C ASP A 298 14.09 27.86 -12.80
N ARG A 299 13.13 26.91 -12.70
CA ARG A 299 11.74 27.20 -13.09
C ARG A 299 11.07 28.24 -12.20
N TYR A 300 11.33 28.19 -10.89
CA TYR A 300 10.84 29.21 -9.97
C TYR A 300 11.50 30.55 -10.21
N MET A 301 12.81 30.59 -10.45
CA MET A 301 13.58 31.82 -10.70
C MET A 301 13.18 32.48 -12.03
N LYS A 302 12.91 31.73 -13.11
CA LYS A 302 12.44 32.27 -14.38
C LYS A 302 11.13 33.04 -14.29
N LYS A 303 10.19 32.59 -13.45
CA LYS A 303 8.94 33.35 -13.17
C LYS A 303 9.20 34.67 -12.45
N PHE A 304 10.21 34.73 -11.58
CA PHE A 304 10.57 35.96 -10.86
C PHE A 304 11.21 37.00 -11.79
N ASN A 305 12.04 36.61 -12.74
CA ASN A 305 12.67 37.53 -13.69
C ASN A 305 11.69 38.24 -14.64
N GLY A 306 10.46 37.71 -14.81
CA GLY A 306 9.38 38.34 -15.56
C GLY A 306 8.63 39.44 -14.78
N VAL A 307 8.72 39.45 -13.44
CA VAL A 307 7.99 40.36 -12.55
C VAL A 307 8.93 41.38 -11.87
N MET A 308 10.23 41.11 -11.80
CA MET A 308 11.16 41.96 -11.05
C MET A 308 12.42 42.28 -11.85
N ARG A 309 12.43 43.45 -12.48
CA ARG A 309 13.64 44.09 -13.05
C ARG A 309 14.61 44.66 -11.99
N SER A 310 14.42 44.39 -10.69
CA SER A 310 15.22 44.98 -9.60
C SER A 310 15.48 44.09 -8.39
N PHE A 311 15.88 42.83 -8.59
CA PHE A 311 16.42 42.03 -7.49
C PHE A 311 17.83 41.54 -7.84
N SER A 312 18.82 42.06 -7.15
CA SER A 312 20.16 41.51 -7.16
C SER A 312 20.29 40.47 -6.04
N ILE A 313 20.55 39.23 -6.39
CA ILE A 313 20.96 38.20 -5.42
C ILE A 313 22.47 38.28 -5.26
N GLN A 314 22.91 38.77 -4.13
CA GLN A 314 24.36 38.71 -3.76
C GLN A 314 24.62 37.34 -3.10
N TYR A 315 25.39 36.51 -3.77
CA TYR A 315 25.94 35.30 -3.17
C TYR A 315 27.15 35.67 -2.30
N SER A 316 27.04 35.51 -1.01
CA SER A 316 28.19 35.58 -0.11
C SER A 316 28.72 34.15 0.08
N SER A 317 29.94 33.92 -0.37
CA SER A 317 30.63 32.61 -0.35
C SER A 317 31.07 32.12 1.04
N ASN A 318 30.71 32.82 2.13
CA ASN A 318 31.24 32.53 3.48
C ASN A 318 30.25 32.35 4.59
N THR A 319 28.97 32.10 4.30
CA THR A 319 28.00 31.82 5.42
C THR A 319 27.06 30.67 5.09
N ARG A 320 27.04 29.70 5.98
CA ARG A 320 26.16 28.50 5.96
C ARG A 320 24.67 28.78 6.15
N PHE A 321 24.22 30.04 6.03
CA PHE A 321 22.80 30.42 6.16
C PHE A 321 22.42 31.32 4.98
N TYR A 322 21.41 30.90 4.23
CA TYR A 322 20.75 31.73 3.24
C TYR A 322 19.87 32.73 3.99
N ARG A 323 20.30 34.01 4.03
CA ARG A 323 19.52 35.12 4.54
C ARG A 323 18.88 35.81 3.35
N PHE A 324 17.58 35.66 3.18
CA PHE A 324 16.82 36.48 2.24
C PHE A 324 16.61 37.86 2.87
N SER A 325 17.28 38.88 2.36
CA SER A 325 17.02 40.26 2.74
C SER A 325 16.10 40.88 1.70
N PHE A 326 14.87 41.15 2.08
CA PHE A 326 13.95 41.97 1.28
C PHE A 326 14.29 43.44 1.54
N VAL A 327 14.73 44.15 0.50
CA VAL A 327 14.82 45.62 0.55
C VAL A 327 13.61 46.16 -0.18
N TYR A 328 12.69 46.73 0.57
CA TYR A 328 11.60 47.58 0.00
C TYR A 328 12.20 48.91 -0.35
N ILE A 329 12.16 49.29 -1.64
CA ILE A 329 12.32 50.67 -2.06
C ILE A 329 10.92 51.19 -2.36
N LEU A 330 10.50 52.17 -1.57
CA LEU A 330 9.30 52.98 -1.78
C LEU A 330 9.44 53.85 -3.03
#